data_f4d86918cc26c4dbabcea530072b56a8
#
_entry.id   f4d86918cc26c4dbabcea530072b56a8
#
_cell.length_a   1.000
_cell.length_b   1.000
_cell.length_c   1.000
_cell.angle_alpha   90.00
_cell.angle_beta   90.00
_cell.angle_gamma   90.00
#
_symmetry.space_group_name_H-M   'P 1'
#
loop_
_entity.id
_entity.type
_entity.pdbx_description
1 polymer ?
#
loop_
_entity_poly.entity_id
_entity_poly.type
_entity_poly.pdbx_seq_one_letter_code
_entity_poly.pdbx_strand_id
1 'polypeptide(L)'
;MNIYIGYKYRNFKDKEGLKNMLGSLSDEIDSLGHKTFILGRDLFQWKHHKSPSKSLLPIISNMKRNDVFFAIVECENRSNGLFFESMCARFFGKKMILAVKKGAPSKPFSYFSHNIIEFDNYEDLLSQIKNKLPSYL
;
A
#
# COMPACT_ATOMS: atom_id res chain seq x y z
N MET A 1 11.81 4.94 -9.23
CA MET A 1 11.84 4.51 -7.83
C MET A 1 11.12 3.20 -7.65
N ASN A 2 11.47 2.47 -6.62
CA ASN A 2 10.80 1.22 -6.24
C ASN A 2 9.79 1.52 -5.13
N ILE A 3 8.53 1.13 -5.35
CA ILE A 3 7.42 1.47 -4.47
C ILE A 3 6.79 0.20 -3.92
N TYR A 4 6.79 0.08 -2.60
CA TYR A 4 6.13 -1.02 -1.88
C TYR A 4 4.68 -0.61 -1.61
N ILE A 5 3.72 -1.37 -2.13
CA ILE A 5 2.29 -1.12 -1.92
C ILE A 5 1.78 -1.99 -0.78
N GLY A 6 1.31 -1.34 0.28
CA GLY A 6 0.70 -2.00 1.43
C GLY A 6 -0.82 -1.84 1.42
N TYR A 7 -1.53 -2.89 1.81
CA TYR A 7 -2.98 -2.92 1.79
C TYR A 7 -3.49 -3.95 2.80
N LYS A 8 -4.77 -3.86 3.15
CA LYS A 8 -5.43 -4.86 3.98
C LYS A 8 -6.10 -5.91 3.10
N TYR A 9 -5.69 -7.16 3.25
CA TYR A 9 -6.28 -8.28 2.49
C TYR A 9 -7.21 -9.14 3.33
N ARG A 10 -6.86 -9.41 4.60
CA ARG A 10 -7.69 -10.23 5.49
C ARG A 10 -9.04 -9.55 5.75
N ASN A 11 -10.11 -10.36 5.73
CA ASN A 11 -11.48 -9.91 5.97
C ASN A 11 -11.97 -8.86 4.94
N PHE A 12 -11.27 -8.71 3.83
CA PHE A 12 -11.75 -7.89 2.74
C PHE A 12 -12.83 -8.65 1.97
N LYS A 13 -14.01 -8.04 1.81
CA LYS A 13 -15.18 -8.73 1.24
C LYS A 13 -15.02 -9.05 -0.25
N ASP A 14 -14.51 -8.10 -1.02
CA ASP A 14 -14.33 -8.25 -2.47
C ASP A 14 -12.84 -8.40 -2.82
N LYS A 15 -12.33 -9.62 -2.67
CA LYS A 15 -10.91 -9.91 -2.92
C LYS A 15 -10.52 -9.79 -4.40
N GLU A 16 -11.42 -10.15 -5.31
CA GLU A 16 -11.14 -10.01 -6.74
C GLU A 16 -11.10 -8.53 -7.17
N GLY A 17 -12.03 -7.73 -6.69
CA GLY A 17 -12.00 -6.28 -6.91
C GLY A 17 -10.74 -5.65 -6.35
N LEU A 18 -10.30 -6.08 -5.17
CA LEU A 18 -9.06 -5.61 -4.58
C LEU A 18 -7.85 -5.96 -5.43
N LYS A 19 -7.74 -7.21 -5.89
CA LYS A 19 -6.64 -7.64 -6.78
C LYS A 19 -6.62 -6.83 -8.07
N ASN A 20 -7.78 -6.62 -8.68
CA ASN A 20 -7.90 -5.86 -9.91
C ASN A 20 -7.48 -4.40 -9.71
N MET A 21 -7.90 -3.80 -8.61
CA MET A 21 -7.50 -2.43 -8.26
C MET A 21 -5.99 -2.34 -8.05
N LEU A 22 -5.40 -3.27 -7.30
CA LEU A 22 -3.96 -3.28 -7.05
C LEU A 22 -3.17 -3.47 -8.35
N GLY A 23 -3.65 -4.31 -9.26
CA GLY A 23 -3.07 -4.47 -10.60
C GLY A 23 -3.12 -3.19 -11.40
N SER A 24 -4.28 -2.52 -11.43
CA SER A 24 -4.45 -1.27 -12.14
C SER A 24 -3.60 -0.14 -11.55
N LEU A 25 -3.51 -0.09 -10.22
CA LEU A 25 -2.65 0.87 -9.52
C LEU A 25 -1.18 0.64 -9.86
N SER A 26 -0.75 -0.61 -9.84
CA SER A 26 0.61 -1.00 -10.23
C SER A 26 0.92 -0.57 -11.66
N ASP A 27 0.03 -0.84 -12.60
CA ASP A 27 0.19 -0.47 -14.01
C ASP A 27 0.29 1.05 -14.18
N GLU A 28 -0.52 1.81 -13.46
CA GLU A 28 -0.48 3.27 -13.51
C GLU A 28 0.86 3.80 -12.98
N ILE A 29 1.33 3.27 -11.87
CA ILE A 29 2.62 3.66 -11.28
C ILE A 29 3.77 3.27 -12.20
N ASP A 30 3.71 2.07 -12.78
CA ASP A 30 4.73 1.60 -13.72
C ASP A 30 4.78 2.49 -14.97
N SER A 31 3.62 2.95 -15.45
CA SER A 31 3.54 3.87 -16.60
C SER A 31 4.22 5.22 -16.33
N LEU A 32 4.35 5.60 -15.07
CA LEU A 32 5.06 6.81 -14.65
C LEU A 32 6.58 6.60 -14.50
N GLY A 33 7.09 5.42 -14.84
CA GLY A 33 8.52 5.11 -14.81
C GLY A 33 9.02 4.52 -13.50
N HIS A 34 8.13 4.06 -12.63
CA HIS A 34 8.48 3.44 -11.34
C HIS A 34 8.21 1.95 -11.37
N LYS A 35 8.73 1.22 -10.38
CA LYS A 35 8.46 -0.21 -10.19
C LYS A 35 7.68 -0.41 -8.91
N THR A 36 6.72 -1.33 -8.94
CA THR A 36 5.90 -1.63 -7.78
C THR A 36 6.19 -3.01 -7.23
N PHE A 37 6.11 -3.13 -5.91
CA PHE A 37 6.17 -4.38 -5.18
C PHE A 37 4.88 -4.55 -4.38
N ILE A 38 4.20 -5.68 -4.57
CA ILE A 38 3.00 -6.05 -3.81
C ILE A 38 3.28 -7.42 -3.20
N LEU A 39 3.30 -7.50 -1.87
CA LEU A 39 3.69 -8.73 -1.16
C LEU A 39 2.84 -9.92 -1.57
N GLY A 40 1.54 -9.75 -1.63
CA GLY A 40 0.62 -10.82 -2.02
C GLY A 40 0.82 -11.30 -3.45
N ARG A 41 1.07 -10.39 -4.38
CA ARG A 41 1.29 -10.72 -5.80
C ARG A 41 2.67 -11.34 -6.02
N ASP A 42 3.71 -10.70 -5.50
CA ASP A 42 5.09 -10.99 -5.92
C ASP A 42 5.73 -12.12 -5.13
N LEU A 43 5.31 -12.36 -3.88
CA LEU A 43 5.86 -13.43 -3.05
C LEU A 43 4.88 -14.58 -2.80
N PHE A 44 3.60 -14.30 -2.65
CA PHE A 44 2.63 -15.31 -2.22
C PHE A 44 1.66 -15.74 -3.31
N GLN A 45 1.74 -15.16 -4.51
CA GLN A 45 0.83 -15.45 -5.62
C GLN A 45 -0.65 -15.38 -5.17
N TRP A 46 -0.96 -14.36 -4.37
CA TRP A 46 -2.27 -14.12 -3.76
C TRP A 46 -2.73 -15.18 -2.76
N LYS A 47 -1.82 -16.07 -2.33
CA LYS A 47 -2.08 -17.05 -1.28
C LYS A 47 -1.54 -16.54 0.04
N HIS A 48 -2.38 -15.93 0.85
CA HIS A 48 -1.97 -15.37 2.13
C HIS A 48 -1.86 -16.44 3.20
N HIS A 49 -0.77 -16.41 3.98
CA HIS A 49 -0.56 -17.33 5.08
C HIS A 49 -1.49 -16.99 6.24
N LYS A 50 -1.96 -18.04 6.95
CA LYS A 50 -2.77 -17.88 8.15
C LYS A 50 -1.95 -17.33 9.33
N SER A 51 -0.63 -17.58 9.35
CA SER A 51 0.26 -17.13 10.40
C SER A 51 0.91 -15.80 10.04
N PRO A 52 0.67 -14.72 10.79
CA PRO A 52 1.32 -13.42 10.55
C PRO A 52 2.85 -13.47 10.65
N SER A 53 3.39 -14.35 11.49
CA SER A 53 4.84 -14.46 11.70
C SER A 53 5.61 -14.85 10.44
N LYS A 54 4.99 -15.59 9.51
CA LYS A 54 5.64 -15.99 8.26
C LYS A 54 5.86 -14.84 7.29
N SER A 55 5.16 -13.73 7.48
CA SER A 55 5.27 -12.54 6.62
C SER A 55 6.28 -11.51 7.13
N LEU A 56 6.76 -11.64 8.38
CA LEU A 56 7.60 -10.59 9.00
C LEU A 56 8.93 -10.40 8.28
N LEU A 57 9.68 -11.47 8.05
CA LEU A 57 10.98 -11.37 7.38
C LEU A 57 10.85 -10.88 5.93
N PRO A 58 9.92 -11.39 5.12
CA PRO A 58 9.70 -10.85 3.79
C PRO A 58 9.32 -9.38 3.78
N ILE A 59 8.51 -8.91 4.73
CA ILE A 59 8.14 -7.50 4.86
C ILE A 59 9.39 -6.65 5.12
N ILE A 60 10.18 -7.02 6.11
CA ILE A 60 11.41 -6.29 6.48
C ILE A 60 12.38 -6.23 5.29
N SER A 61 12.66 -7.38 4.69
CA SER A 61 13.61 -7.49 3.58
C SER A 61 13.17 -6.64 2.38
N ASN A 62 11.90 -6.70 2.01
CA ASN A 62 11.40 -5.97 0.85
C ASN A 62 11.20 -4.48 1.15
N MET A 63 10.86 -4.12 2.39
CA MET A 63 10.81 -2.71 2.78
C MET A 63 12.17 -2.04 2.63
N LYS A 64 13.25 -2.74 2.99
CA LYS A 64 14.61 -2.23 2.80
C LYS A 64 14.95 -1.97 1.33
N ARG A 65 14.46 -2.81 0.43
CA ARG A 65 14.76 -2.74 -1.00
C ARG A 65 13.97 -1.69 -1.75
N ASN A 66 12.88 -1.22 -1.19
CA ASN A 66 12.02 -0.23 -1.82
C ASN A 66 12.34 1.17 -1.29
N ASP A 67 12.05 2.17 -2.10
CA ASP A 67 12.34 3.57 -1.76
C ASP A 67 11.17 4.25 -1.06
N VAL A 68 9.95 3.86 -1.42
CA VAL A 68 8.72 4.48 -0.97
C VAL A 68 7.73 3.40 -0.51
N PHE A 69 7.02 3.67 0.57
CA PHE A 69 5.91 2.86 1.02
C PHE A 69 4.59 3.56 0.71
N PHE A 70 3.75 2.90 -0.07
CA PHE A 70 2.43 3.40 -0.46
C PHE A 70 1.37 2.55 0.25
N ALA A 71 0.69 3.12 1.23
CA ALA A 71 -0.33 2.41 2.03
C ALA A 71 -1.73 2.79 1.56
N ILE A 72 -2.62 1.80 1.50
CA ILE A 72 -4.02 1.99 1.12
C ILE A 72 -4.92 1.59 2.29
N VAL A 73 -5.78 2.50 2.73
CA VAL A 73 -6.75 2.28 3.80
C VAL A 73 -8.16 2.53 3.25
N GLU A 74 -9.01 1.50 3.29
CA GLU A 74 -10.36 1.57 2.73
C GLU A 74 -11.48 1.34 3.75
N CYS A 75 -11.18 0.77 4.91
CA CYS A 75 -12.22 0.37 5.85
C CYS A 75 -11.81 0.69 7.29
N GLU A 76 -12.82 0.64 8.17
CA GLU A 76 -12.66 0.97 9.59
C GLU A 76 -11.83 -0.05 10.36
N ASN A 77 -11.76 -1.30 9.89
CA ASN A 77 -11.06 -2.35 10.60
C ASN A 77 -9.56 -2.18 10.49
N ARG A 78 -8.91 -2.11 11.63
CA ARG A 78 -7.46 -1.95 11.72
C ARG A 78 -6.75 -3.19 11.16
N SER A 79 -5.74 -2.97 10.33
CA SER A 79 -4.86 -4.02 9.86
C SER A 79 -3.55 -4.01 10.63
N ASN A 80 -3.29 -5.09 11.37
CA ASN A 80 -2.02 -5.23 12.10
C ASN A 80 -0.84 -5.38 11.14
N GLY A 81 -1.05 -6.06 10.00
CA GLY A 81 -0.03 -6.20 8.97
C GLY A 81 0.35 -4.86 8.35
N LEU A 82 -0.64 -4.05 7.99
CA LEU A 82 -0.40 -2.73 7.43
C LEU A 82 0.29 -1.80 8.45
N PHE A 83 -0.11 -1.89 9.71
CA PHE A 83 0.53 -1.14 10.79
C PHE A 83 2.00 -1.53 10.93
N PHE A 84 2.31 -2.83 10.91
CA PHE A 84 3.69 -3.33 10.98
C PHE A 84 4.51 -2.84 9.80
N GLU A 85 3.96 -2.90 8.57
CA GLU A 85 4.62 -2.38 7.37
C GLU A 85 4.92 -0.88 7.50
N SER A 86 3.97 -0.12 8.04
CA SER A 86 4.15 1.33 8.27
C SER A 86 5.26 1.62 9.27
N MET A 87 5.34 0.83 10.34
CA MET A 87 6.40 0.94 11.33
C MET A 87 7.77 0.62 10.74
N CYS A 88 7.84 -0.43 9.90
CA CYS A 88 9.06 -0.77 9.17
C CYS A 88 9.51 0.35 8.25
N ALA A 89 8.58 0.91 7.49
CA ALA A 89 8.89 2.02 6.58
C ALA A 89 9.47 3.21 7.36
N ARG A 90 8.86 3.56 8.47
CA ARG A 90 9.36 4.64 9.31
C ARG A 90 10.74 4.32 9.90
N PHE A 91 10.93 3.11 10.40
CA PHE A 91 12.21 2.69 10.97
C PHE A 91 13.35 2.78 9.97
N PHE A 92 13.09 2.41 8.71
CA PHE A 92 14.09 2.49 7.64
C PHE A 92 14.14 3.85 6.94
N GLY A 93 13.43 4.84 7.45
CA GLY A 93 13.45 6.19 6.88
C GLY A 93 12.85 6.31 5.48
N LYS A 94 11.92 5.42 5.13
CA LYS A 94 11.28 5.46 3.82
C LYS A 94 10.20 6.53 3.77
N LYS A 95 10.06 7.15 2.60
CA LYS A 95 8.93 8.05 2.37
C LYS A 95 7.64 7.25 2.37
N MET A 96 6.62 7.75 3.06
CA MET A 96 5.32 7.10 3.11
C MET A 96 4.25 7.98 2.49
N ILE A 97 3.49 7.40 1.57
CA ILE A 97 2.32 8.01 0.95
C ILE A 97 1.10 7.20 1.39
N LEU A 98 0.09 7.87 1.92
CA LEU A 98 -1.14 7.24 2.39
C LEU A 98 -2.29 7.57 1.44
N ALA A 99 -2.93 6.55 0.89
CA ALA A 99 -4.20 6.68 0.19
C ALA A 99 -5.30 6.20 1.12
N VAL A 100 -6.23 7.07 1.47
CA VAL A 100 -7.33 6.75 2.38
C VAL A 100 -8.66 7.05 1.71
N LYS A 101 -9.56 6.08 1.76
CA LYS A 101 -10.92 6.25 1.23
C LYS A 101 -11.69 7.22 2.13
N LYS A 102 -12.42 8.15 1.53
CA LYS A 102 -13.27 9.08 2.29
C LYS A 102 -14.20 8.33 3.23
N GLY A 103 -14.23 8.75 4.49
CA GLY A 103 -14.99 8.10 5.54
C GLY A 103 -14.25 7.00 6.29
N ALA A 104 -13.10 6.53 5.79
CA ALA A 104 -12.27 5.58 6.53
C ALA A 104 -11.35 6.32 7.51
N PRO A 105 -11.02 5.71 8.68
CA PRO A 105 -10.11 6.34 9.62
C PRO A 105 -8.68 6.31 9.11
N SER A 106 -8.01 7.47 9.12
CA SER A 106 -6.63 7.60 8.65
C SER A 106 -5.59 7.31 9.74
N LYS A 107 -5.98 7.40 11.02
CA LYS A 107 -5.08 7.18 12.16
C LYS A 107 -4.91 5.68 12.46
N PRO A 108 -3.73 5.20 12.86
CA PRO A 108 -2.51 5.97 13.12
C PRO A 108 -1.65 6.25 11.88
N PHE A 109 -2.03 5.76 10.71
CA PHE A 109 -1.21 5.81 9.48
C PHE A 109 -0.88 7.24 9.06
N SER A 110 -1.79 8.18 9.27
CA SER A 110 -1.58 9.59 8.94
C SER A 110 -0.37 10.21 9.67
N TYR A 111 -0.05 9.71 10.87
CA TYR A 111 1.10 10.21 11.63
C TYR A 111 2.44 9.84 11.01
N PHE A 112 2.48 8.77 10.22
CA PHE A 112 3.70 8.29 9.58
C PHE A 112 3.84 8.79 8.15
N SER A 113 2.80 9.40 7.60
CA SER A 113 2.71 9.72 6.19
C SER A 113 3.28 11.09 5.87
N HIS A 114 4.04 11.17 4.79
CA HIS A 114 4.57 12.44 4.25
C HIS A 114 3.53 13.12 3.36
N ASN A 115 2.74 12.32 2.64
CA ASN A 115 1.67 12.81 1.77
C ASN A 115 0.43 11.94 1.95
N ILE A 116 -0.75 12.55 1.87
CA ILE A 116 -2.03 11.86 2.04
C ILE A 116 -2.92 12.16 0.82
N ILE A 117 -3.49 11.10 0.26
CA ILE A 117 -4.46 11.16 -0.83
C ILE A 117 -5.79 10.64 -0.30
N GLU A 118 -6.83 11.48 -0.29
CA GLU A 118 -8.19 11.02 -0.03
C GLU A 118 -8.87 10.71 -1.35
N PHE A 119 -9.53 9.55 -1.46
CA PHE A 119 -10.19 9.15 -2.69
C PHE A 119 -11.62 8.68 -2.42
N ASP A 120 -12.51 8.89 -3.41
CA ASP A 120 -13.89 8.46 -3.35
C ASP A 120 -14.06 7.00 -3.80
N ASN A 121 -13.41 6.64 -4.89
CA ASN A 121 -13.44 5.31 -5.50
C ASN A 121 -12.12 5.03 -6.21
N TYR A 122 -11.98 3.84 -6.80
CA TYR A 122 -10.73 3.42 -7.45
C TYR A 122 -10.38 4.26 -8.68
N GLU A 123 -11.36 4.70 -9.45
CA GLU A 123 -11.13 5.58 -10.60
C GLU A 123 -10.55 6.91 -10.15
N ASP A 124 -11.10 7.48 -9.09
CA ASP A 124 -10.59 8.70 -8.48
C ASP A 124 -9.16 8.51 -7.97
N LEU A 125 -8.89 7.37 -7.30
CA LEU A 125 -7.54 7.06 -6.83
C LEU A 125 -6.54 7.01 -7.98
N LEU A 126 -6.84 6.30 -9.05
CA LEU A 126 -5.96 6.20 -10.21
C LEU A 126 -5.72 7.56 -10.86
N SER A 127 -6.74 8.39 -10.97
CA SER A 127 -6.62 9.76 -11.49
C SER A 127 -5.71 10.61 -10.63
N GLN A 128 -5.87 10.55 -9.30
CA GLN A 128 -5.04 11.31 -8.37
C GLN A 128 -3.59 10.83 -8.38
N ILE A 129 -3.34 9.53 -8.53
CA ILE A 129 -1.99 8.99 -8.65
C ILE A 129 -1.30 9.57 -9.88
N LYS A 130 -1.97 9.55 -11.02
CA LYS A 130 -1.43 10.10 -12.26
C LYS A 130 -1.04 11.57 -12.12
N ASN A 131 -1.87 12.35 -11.44
CA ASN A 131 -1.69 13.80 -11.33
C ASN A 131 -0.74 14.21 -10.19
N LYS A 132 -0.77 13.51 -9.06
CA LYS A 132 -0.09 13.93 -7.83
C LYS A 132 1.18 13.16 -7.51
N LEU A 133 1.27 11.88 -7.88
CA LEU A 133 2.41 11.05 -7.50
C LEU A 133 3.74 11.63 -7.97
N PRO A 134 3.88 12.16 -9.20
CA PRO A 134 5.16 12.73 -9.63
C PRO A 134 5.68 13.83 -8.70
N SER A 135 4.79 14.63 -8.10
CA SER A 135 5.18 15.70 -7.19
C SER A 135 5.54 15.19 -5.78
N TYR A 136 5.11 13.98 -5.43
CA TYR A 136 5.39 13.39 -4.12
C TYR A 136 6.71 12.61 -4.10
N LEU A 137 7.22 12.24 -5.24
CA LEU A 137 8.48 11.50 -5.40
C LEU A 137 9.66 12.43 -5.85
#